data_da538dfb81f735def5eb3aa1cb21d769
#
_entry.id   da538dfb81f735def5eb3aa1cb21d769
#
_cell.length_a   1.000
_cell.length_b   1.000
_cell.length_c   1.000
_cell.angle_alpha   90.00
_cell.angle_beta   90.00
_cell.angle_gamma   90.00
#
_symmetry.space_group_name_H-M   'P 1'
#
loop_
_entity.id
_entity.type
_entity.pdbx_description
1 polymer ?
#
loop_
_entity_poly.entity_id
_entity_poly.type
_entity_poly.pdbx_seq_one_letter_code
_entity_poly.pdbx_strand_id
1 'polypeptide(L)'
;RPPRSTPLYSSAASDVYKRQLVDSSVKGVFDKGKEKGALIITETDIKLKESEKLLCTLSSTTFARGDGGFGGPSDGAPEPHQIPDRKSDDEFFADTEPNQALIYRLSGDRNPLHSDPEIAKAAGFDAPILHGLCTYGTACRTIISNVCNYDSTLIEEFNVRFSSPVYPGEKISTEIWKDDNVISFRCWVRDRNVMVLNNGKCVLKK
;
A
#
# COMPACT_ATOMS: atom_id res chain seq x y z
N ARG A 1 -10.99 -22.03 17.30
CA ARG A 1 -10.22 -20.91 17.92
C ARG A 1 -9.53 -20.18 16.77
N PRO A 2 -9.66 -18.85 16.64
CA PRO A 2 -8.84 -18.12 15.69
C PRO A 2 -7.35 -18.32 16.05
N PRO A 3 -6.45 -18.39 15.08
CA PRO A 3 -5.04 -18.56 15.37
C PRO A 3 -4.55 -17.43 16.27
N ARG A 4 -3.79 -17.77 17.31
CA ARG A 4 -3.10 -16.81 18.18
C ARG A 4 -1.96 -16.17 17.39
N SER A 5 -2.30 -15.25 16.49
CA SER A 5 -1.32 -14.55 15.67
C SER A 5 -0.97 -13.15 16.18
N THR A 6 -1.52 -12.77 17.35
CA THR A 6 -1.15 -11.49 17.96
C THR A 6 0.17 -11.67 18.71
N PRO A 7 1.23 -10.96 18.31
CA PRO A 7 2.50 -11.02 19.02
C PRO A 7 2.33 -10.61 20.48
N LEU A 8 2.85 -11.41 21.39
CA LEU A 8 2.78 -11.16 22.84
C LEU A 8 3.42 -9.84 23.31
N TYR A 9 4.24 -9.23 22.47
CA TYR A 9 4.94 -7.97 22.75
C TYR A 9 4.16 -6.71 22.36
N SER A 10 2.97 -6.83 21.81
CA SER A 10 2.13 -5.68 21.50
C SER A 10 0.81 -5.74 22.27
N SER A 11 0.88 -5.62 23.59
CA SER A 11 -0.32 -5.58 24.43
C SER A 11 -1.24 -4.42 24.05
N ALA A 12 -0.67 -3.26 23.71
CA ALA A 12 -1.41 -2.09 23.25
C ALA A 12 -2.10 -2.35 21.90
N ALA A 13 -1.38 -2.92 20.93
CA ALA A 13 -1.98 -3.27 19.63
C ALA A 13 -3.02 -4.38 19.76
N SER A 14 -2.81 -5.34 20.65
CA SER A 14 -3.80 -6.39 20.96
C SER A 14 -5.06 -5.81 21.58
N ASP A 15 -4.94 -4.82 22.45
CA ASP A 15 -6.06 -4.15 23.09
C ASP A 15 -6.84 -3.28 22.08
N VAL A 16 -6.14 -2.55 21.23
CA VAL A 16 -6.76 -1.78 20.13
C VAL A 16 -7.51 -2.71 19.18
N TYR A 17 -6.93 -3.84 18.77
CA TYR A 17 -7.57 -4.83 17.90
C TYR A 17 -8.89 -5.39 18.47
N LYS A 18 -8.96 -5.64 19.78
CA LYS A 18 -10.17 -6.14 20.44
C LYS A 18 -11.28 -5.10 20.58
N ARG A 19 -10.96 -3.83 20.39
CA ARG A 19 -11.89 -2.70 20.51
C ARG A 19 -12.33 -2.12 19.17
N GLN A 20 -11.97 -2.77 18.06
CA GLN A 20 -12.35 -2.32 16.72
C GLN A 20 -13.44 -3.20 16.11
N LEU A 21 -14.30 -2.57 15.33
CA LEU A 21 -15.20 -3.20 14.37
C LEU A 21 -14.62 -2.93 12.98
N VAL A 22 -14.61 -3.96 12.16
CA VAL A 22 -14.14 -3.91 10.78
C VAL A 22 -15.32 -4.25 9.89
N ASP A 23 -15.71 -3.32 9.03
CA ASP A 23 -16.86 -3.44 8.13
C ASP A 23 -16.38 -3.26 6.70
N SER A 24 -16.46 -4.31 5.89
CA SER A 24 -15.97 -4.31 4.51
C SER A 24 -17.11 -4.41 3.51
N SER A 25 -17.06 -3.62 2.46
CA SER A 25 -18.05 -3.61 1.38
C SER A 25 -17.42 -3.46 0.00
N VAL A 26 -18.04 -4.08 -1.01
CA VAL A 26 -17.70 -3.83 -2.42
C VAL A 26 -18.42 -2.57 -2.87
N LYS A 27 -17.68 -1.56 -3.33
CA LYS A 27 -18.19 -0.28 -3.80
C LYS A 27 -18.44 -0.23 -5.30
N GLY A 28 -17.71 -1.04 -6.05
CA GLY A 28 -17.89 -1.12 -7.50
C GLY A 28 -17.16 -2.29 -8.11
N VAL A 29 -17.70 -2.79 -9.21
CA VAL A 29 -17.07 -3.81 -10.06
C VAL A 29 -17.19 -3.32 -11.50
N PHE A 30 -16.05 -3.16 -12.18
CA PHE A 30 -15.98 -2.59 -13.52
C PHE A 30 -15.37 -3.59 -14.50
N ASP A 31 -16.13 -3.90 -15.55
CA ASP A 31 -15.68 -4.80 -16.61
C ASP A 31 -14.75 -4.07 -17.57
N LYS A 32 -13.51 -4.52 -17.69
CA LYS A 32 -12.54 -3.96 -18.66
C LYS A 32 -12.41 -4.80 -19.92
N GLY A 33 -13.31 -5.75 -20.09
CA GLY A 33 -13.35 -6.67 -21.21
C GLY A 33 -12.60 -7.98 -20.95
N LYS A 34 -12.97 -9.01 -21.70
CA LYS A 34 -12.49 -10.39 -21.52
C LYS A 34 -10.97 -10.50 -21.50
N GLU A 35 -10.27 -9.71 -22.31
CA GLU A 35 -8.81 -9.72 -22.42
C GLU A 35 -8.11 -8.91 -21.33
N LYS A 36 -8.81 -7.95 -20.71
CA LYS A 36 -8.22 -7.03 -19.74
C LYS A 36 -8.56 -7.38 -18.29
N GLY A 37 -9.69 -8.06 -18.04
CA GLY A 37 -10.14 -8.42 -16.69
C GLY A 37 -11.13 -7.42 -16.09
N ALA A 38 -11.18 -7.32 -14.77
CA ALA A 38 -12.10 -6.47 -14.03
C ALA A 38 -11.38 -5.64 -12.95
N LEU A 39 -11.93 -4.48 -12.61
CA LEU A 39 -11.56 -3.73 -11.42
C LEU A 39 -12.62 -3.96 -10.33
N ILE A 40 -12.17 -4.32 -9.15
CA ILE A 40 -13.01 -4.49 -7.96
C ILE A 40 -12.57 -3.45 -6.93
N ILE A 41 -13.49 -2.59 -6.54
CA ILE A 41 -13.25 -1.56 -5.52
C ILE A 41 -13.88 -2.00 -4.21
N THR A 42 -13.08 -2.09 -3.16
CA THR A 42 -13.53 -2.43 -1.82
C THR A 42 -13.18 -1.31 -0.86
N GLU A 43 -14.05 -1.06 0.09
CA GLU A 43 -13.78 -0.19 1.23
C GLU A 43 -13.99 -0.96 2.53
N THR A 44 -13.12 -0.68 3.49
CA THR A 44 -13.17 -1.28 4.82
C THR A 44 -13.10 -0.17 5.85
N ASP A 45 -14.20 0.02 6.56
CA ASP A 45 -14.28 0.95 7.68
C ASP A 45 -13.77 0.29 8.96
N ILE A 46 -12.87 0.97 9.64
CA ILE A 46 -12.39 0.59 10.97
C ILE A 46 -12.97 1.56 11.99
N LYS A 47 -13.78 1.05 12.91
CA LYS A 47 -14.53 1.82 13.91
C LYS A 47 -14.18 1.38 15.33
N LEU A 48 -14.29 2.29 16.30
CA LEU A 48 -14.24 1.91 17.71
C LEU A 48 -15.48 1.10 18.05
N LYS A 49 -15.32 -0.05 18.72
CA LYS A 49 -16.41 -0.95 19.08
C LYS A 49 -17.43 -0.32 20.02
N GLU A 50 -16.98 0.50 20.97
CA GLU A 50 -17.85 1.08 22.01
C GLU A 50 -18.69 2.25 21.50
N SER A 51 -18.16 3.09 20.62
CA SER A 51 -18.79 4.32 20.16
C SER A 51 -19.17 4.32 18.68
N GLU A 52 -18.81 3.27 17.96
CA GLU A 52 -18.91 3.17 16.50
C GLU A 52 -18.23 4.32 15.73
N LYS A 53 -17.40 5.11 16.44
CA LYS A 53 -16.65 6.20 15.83
C LYS A 53 -15.73 5.66 14.77
N LEU A 54 -15.84 6.19 13.55
CA LEU A 54 -14.92 5.87 12.44
C LEU A 54 -13.51 6.35 12.79
N LEU A 55 -12.53 5.44 12.67
CA LEU A 55 -11.12 5.72 12.85
C LEU A 55 -10.43 5.97 11.51
N CYS A 56 -10.66 5.07 10.55
CA CYS A 56 -10.16 5.22 9.18
C CYS A 56 -10.96 4.34 8.22
N THR A 57 -10.90 4.67 6.94
CA THR A 57 -11.40 3.85 5.83
C THR A 57 -10.22 3.39 4.98
N LEU A 58 -10.11 2.09 4.75
CA LEU A 58 -9.15 1.51 3.81
C LEU A 58 -9.86 1.29 2.48
N SER A 59 -9.38 1.93 1.41
CA SER A 59 -9.87 1.71 0.07
C SER A 59 -8.85 0.88 -0.73
N SER A 60 -9.34 -0.12 -1.46
CA SER A 60 -8.49 -0.96 -2.30
C SER A 60 -9.13 -1.17 -3.67
N THR A 61 -8.32 -1.03 -4.72
CA THR A 61 -8.69 -1.38 -6.09
C THR A 61 -7.90 -2.62 -6.50
N THR A 62 -8.60 -3.72 -6.68
CA THR A 62 -8.01 -4.99 -7.15
C THR A 62 -8.26 -5.14 -8.64
N PHE A 63 -7.21 -5.46 -9.38
CA PHE A 63 -7.30 -5.79 -10.79
C PHE A 63 -7.35 -7.32 -10.98
N ALA A 64 -8.56 -7.83 -11.22
CA ALA A 64 -8.82 -9.25 -11.44
C ALA A 64 -8.65 -9.60 -12.91
N ARG A 65 -7.44 -10.06 -13.29
CA ARG A 65 -7.03 -10.23 -14.69
C ARG A 65 -7.80 -11.29 -15.48
N GLY A 66 -8.33 -12.31 -14.79
CA GLY A 66 -9.07 -13.41 -15.40
C GLY A 66 -10.59 -13.20 -15.48
N ASP A 67 -11.12 -12.13 -14.90
CA ASP A 67 -12.54 -12.01 -14.55
C ASP A 67 -13.28 -10.92 -15.36
N GLY A 68 -12.82 -10.60 -16.56
CA GLY A 68 -13.47 -9.65 -17.45
C GLY A 68 -14.46 -10.30 -18.43
N GLY A 69 -15.28 -9.48 -19.08
CA GLY A 69 -16.23 -9.90 -20.08
C GLY A 69 -17.58 -10.38 -19.53
N PHE A 70 -17.93 -10.00 -18.30
CA PHE A 70 -19.22 -10.32 -17.68
C PHE A 70 -20.35 -9.32 -18.02
N GLY A 71 -20.05 -8.24 -18.78
CA GLY A 71 -21.05 -7.27 -19.24
C GLY A 71 -21.45 -6.21 -18.20
N GLY A 72 -20.61 -5.99 -17.19
CA GLY A 72 -20.79 -4.91 -16.21
C GLY A 72 -20.37 -3.53 -16.75
N PRO A 73 -20.50 -2.43 -15.95
CA PRO A 73 -20.08 -1.10 -16.36
C PRO A 73 -18.56 -1.09 -16.63
N SER A 74 -18.15 -0.40 -17.69
CA SER A 74 -16.73 -0.27 -18.07
C SER A 74 -16.07 0.99 -17.52
N ASP A 75 -16.86 2.00 -17.21
CA ASP A 75 -16.48 3.34 -16.76
C ASP A 75 -17.03 3.67 -15.36
N GLY A 76 -16.62 4.80 -14.81
CA GLY A 76 -17.01 5.23 -13.46
C GLY A 76 -16.08 4.73 -12.34
N ALA A 77 -15.01 3.98 -12.66
CA ALA A 77 -13.97 3.70 -11.69
C ALA A 77 -13.22 4.99 -11.31
N PRO A 78 -12.81 5.15 -10.03
CA PRO A 78 -12.02 6.30 -9.61
C PRO A 78 -10.74 6.43 -10.43
N GLU A 79 -10.46 7.64 -10.90
CA GLU A 79 -9.22 7.93 -11.63
C GLU A 79 -8.03 7.97 -10.65
N PRO A 80 -6.89 7.37 -11.03
CA PRO A 80 -5.68 7.47 -10.25
C PRO A 80 -5.20 8.93 -10.13
N HIS A 81 -4.64 9.27 -8.97
CA HIS A 81 -4.03 10.58 -8.78
C HIS A 81 -2.95 10.85 -9.83
N GLN A 82 -2.95 12.06 -10.40
CA GLN A 82 -1.97 12.45 -11.40
C GLN A 82 -0.75 13.06 -10.74
N ILE A 83 0.42 12.54 -11.05
CA ILE A 83 1.69 13.13 -10.64
C ILE A 83 1.93 14.40 -11.47
N PRO A 84 2.34 15.53 -10.87
CA PRO A 84 2.59 16.76 -11.61
C PRO A 84 3.64 16.58 -12.73
N ASP A 85 3.36 17.16 -13.92
CA ASP A 85 4.29 17.15 -15.05
C ASP A 85 5.34 18.27 -14.91
N ARG A 86 6.11 18.21 -13.83
CA ARG A 86 7.25 19.08 -13.54
C ARG A 86 8.30 18.29 -12.78
N LYS A 87 9.51 18.81 -12.69
CA LYS A 87 10.54 18.22 -11.83
C LYS A 87 10.02 18.12 -10.40
N SER A 88 10.35 17.02 -9.71
CA SER A 88 10.08 16.87 -8.28
C SER A 88 10.75 17.96 -7.47
N ASP A 89 10.10 18.39 -6.39
CA ASP A 89 10.66 19.38 -5.48
C ASP A 89 11.82 18.80 -4.67
N ASP A 90 11.67 17.52 -4.26
CA ASP A 90 12.69 16.79 -3.52
C ASP A 90 12.71 15.30 -3.93
N GLU A 91 13.82 14.64 -3.61
CA GLU A 91 14.00 13.19 -3.71
C GLU A 91 14.69 12.67 -2.46
N PHE A 92 14.10 11.67 -1.82
CA PHE A 92 14.61 11.06 -0.59
C PHE A 92 14.85 9.57 -0.80
N PHE A 93 15.81 9.03 -0.06
CA PHE A 93 16.23 7.64 -0.18
C PHE A 93 16.01 6.89 1.14
N ALA A 94 15.55 5.67 1.02
CA ALA A 94 15.41 4.74 2.13
C ALA A 94 15.98 3.38 1.74
N ASP A 95 16.92 2.90 2.54
CA ASP A 95 17.45 1.54 2.38
C ASP A 95 16.45 0.51 2.95
N THR A 96 16.39 -0.66 2.31
CA THR A 96 15.74 -1.84 2.88
C THR A 96 16.79 -2.86 3.27
N GLU A 97 16.54 -3.62 4.33
CA GLU A 97 17.47 -4.65 4.77
C GLU A 97 17.33 -5.92 3.90
N PRO A 98 18.42 -6.69 3.67
CA PRO A 98 18.34 -7.96 2.94
C PRO A 98 17.36 -8.98 3.55
N ASN A 99 17.10 -8.89 4.84
CA ASN A 99 16.13 -9.71 5.57
C ASN A 99 14.81 -8.98 5.88
N GLN A 100 14.56 -7.82 5.26
CA GLN A 100 13.39 -6.97 5.53
C GLN A 100 12.07 -7.74 5.39
N ALA A 101 11.94 -8.61 4.39
CA ALA A 101 10.73 -9.40 4.20
C ALA A 101 10.50 -10.40 5.33
N LEU A 102 11.59 -11.01 5.87
CA LEU A 102 11.50 -11.95 6.99
C LEU A 102 11.11 -11.26 8.29
N ILE A 103 11.53 -9.99 8.47
CA ILE A 103 11.14 -9.16 9.61
C ILE A 103 9.67 -8.74 9.44
N TYR A 104 9.28 -8.23 8.26
CA TYR A 104 7.93 -7.74 7.99
C TYR A 104 6.86 -8.83 8.13
N ARG A 105 7.15 -10.08 7.72
CA ARG A 105 6.20 -11.20 7.88
C ARG A 105 5.74 -11.45 9.32
N LEU A 106 6.51 -11.00 10.30
CA LEU A 106 6.14 -11.08 11.72
C LEU A 106 4.94 -10.17 12.06
N SER A 107 4.64 -9.19 11.22
CA SER A 107 3.44 -8.34 11.34
C SER A 107 2.13 -9.05 10.91
N GLY A 108 2.22 -10.30 10.42
CA GLY A 108 1.04 -11.15 10.16
C GLY A 108 0.93 -11.68 8.73
N ASP A 109 1.57 -11.05 7.76
CA ASP A 109 1.58 -11.53 6.37
C ASP A 109 2.69 -12.58 6.17
N ARG A 110 2.28 -13.85 6.18
CA ARG A 110 3.18 -15.01 6.06
C ARG A 110 3.16 -15.65 4.67
N ASN A 111 2.68 -14.93 3.66
CA ASN A 111 2.67 -15.43 2.29
C ASN A 111 4.10 -15.89 1.89
N PRO A 112 4.28 -17.16 1.47
CA PRO A 112 5.58 -17.71 1.13
C PRO A 112 6.25 -17.02 -0.07
N LEU A 113 5.50 -16.26 -0.87
CA LEU A 113 6.05 -15.42 -1.95
C LEU A 113 7.17 -14.48 -1.47
N HIS A 114 7.16 -14.11 -0.19
CA HIS A 114 8.09 -13.19 0.41
C HIS A 114 9.26 -13.86 1.16
N SER A 115 9.31 -15.20 1.17
CA SER A 115 10.31 -15.93 1.95
C SER A 115 10.80 -17.23 1.32
N ASP A 116 10.06 -17.78 0.36
CA ASP A 116 10.39 -19.06 -0.28
C ASP A 116 10.82 -18.82 -1.74
N PRO A 117 12.09 -19.10 -2.10
CA PRO A 117 12.61 -18.90 -3.45
C PRO A 117 11.87 -19.72 -4.52
N GLU A 118 11.44 -20.93 -4.21
CA GLU A 118 10.75 -21.79 -5.17
C GLU A 118 9.35 -21.26 -5.48
N ILE A 119 8.64 -20.78 -4.47
CA ILE A 119 7.34 -20.13 -4.64
C ILE A 119 7.46 -18.82 -5.41
N ALA A 120 8.47 -18.01 -5.09
CA ALA A 120 8.73 -16.77 -5.81
C ALA A 120 9.01 -17.03 -7.29
N LYS A 121 9.83 -18.01 -7.59
CA LYS A 121 10.17 -18.42 -8.95
C LYS A 121 8.97 -18.97 -9.72
N ALA A 122 8.15 -19.80 -9.07
CA ALA A 122 6.92 -20.29 -9.66
C ALA A 122 5.91 -19.15 -9.96
N ALA A 123 5.95 -18.07 -9.19
CA ALA A 123 5.16 -16.87 -9.42
C ALA A 123 5.77 -15.90 -10.46
N GLY A 124 6.93 -16.24 -11.05
CA GLY A 124 7.59 -15.44 -12.08
C GLY A 124 8.54 -14.36 -11.58
N PHE A 125 9.01 -14.46 -10.33
CA PHE A 125 10.00 -13.55 -9.75
C PHE A 125 11.37 -14.25 -9.61
N ASP A 126 12.45 -13.49 -9.74
CA ASP A 126 13.82 -14.04 -9.63
C ASP A 126 14.18 -14.47 -8.20
N ALA A 127 13.56 -13.85 -7.20
CA ALA A 127 13.75 -14.11 -5.77
C ALA A 127 12.50 -13.71 -4.97
N PRO A 128 12.41 -14.07 -3.66
CA PRO A 128 11.36 -13.56 -2.79
C PRO A 128 11.30 -12.03 -2.80
N ILE A 129 10.10 -11.49 -3.06
CA ILE A 129 9.89 -10.05 -3.14
C ILE A 129 9.55 -9.46 -1.78
N LEU A 130 9.81 -8.16 -1.58
CA LEU A 130 9.36 -7.44 -0.40
C LEU A 130 7.84 -7.30 -0.44
N HIS A 131 7.19 -7.36 0.71
CA HIS A 131 5.75 -7.11 0.83
C HIS A 131 5.39 -5.72 0.30
N GLY A 132 4.33 -5.63 -0.48
CA GLY A 132 3.85 -4.35 -1.02
C GLY A 132 3.57 -3.34 0.09
N LEU A 133 2.91 -3.76 1.17
CA LEU A 133 2.63 -2.90 2.32
C LEU A 133 3.89 -2.48 3.10
N CYS A 134 5.00 -3.23 3.01
CA CYS A 134 6.28 -2.77 3.55
C CYS A 134 6.85 -1.61 2.72
N THR A 135 6.79 -1.71 1.40
CA THR A 135 7.18 -0.63 0.48
C THR A 135 6.30 0.60 0.67
N TYR A 136 4.99 0.42 0.82
CA TYR A 136 4.02 1.46 1.14
C TYR A 136 4.37 2.17 2.46
N GLY A 137 4.64 1.40 3.52
CA GLY A 137 5.05 1.93 4.82
C GLY A 137 6.38 2.68 4.77
N THR A 138 7.33 2.23 3.93
CA THR A 138 8.61 2.91 3.71
C THR A 138 8.39 4.28 3.06
N ALA A 139 7.55 4.38 2.04
CA ALA A 139 7.19 5.66 1.41
C ALA A 139 6.47 6.60 2.41
N CYS A 140 5.53 6.08 3.19
CA CYS A 140 4.82 6.84 4.22
C CYS A 140 5.80 7.38 5.28
N ARG A 141 6.70 6.53 5.81
CA ARG A 141 7.76 6.94 6.75
C ARG A 141 8.65 8.04 6.15
N THR A 142 9.00 7.93 4.87
CA THR A 142 9.82 8.93 4.18
C THR A 142 9.12 10.29 4.17
N ILE A 143 7.82 10.34 3.90
CA ILE A 143 7.03 11.58 3.95
C ILE A 143 6.92 12.10 5.39
N ILE A 144 6.61 11.23 6.35
CA ILE A 144 6.53 11.63 7.77
C ILE A 144 7.84 12.26 8.24
N SER A 145 8.99 11.65 7.93
CA SER A 145 10.29 12.15 8.41
C SER A 145 10.75 13.44 7.73
N ASN A 146 10.47 13.62 6.43
CA ASN A 146 11.05 14.70 5.65
C ASN A 146 10.07 15.85 5.37
N VAL A 147 8.77 15.61 5.49
CA VAL A 147 7.73 16.63 5.23
C VAL A 147 6.96 16.98 6.49
N CYS A 148 6.66 15.99 7.35
CA CYS A 148 5.84 16.19 8.54
C CYS A 148 6.67 16.37 9.83
N ASN A 149 7.99 16.51 9.74
CA ASN A 149 8.88 16.64 10.90
C ASN A 149 8.61 15.56 11.99
N TYR A 150 8.44 14.29 11.56
CA TYR A 150 8.12 13.13 12.39
C TYR A 150 6.73 13.18 13.05
N ASP A 151 5.86 14.13 12.73
CA ASP A 151 4.48 14.16 13.21
C ASP A 151 3.55 13.40 12.26
N SER A 152 3.28 12.13 12.57
CA SER A 152 2.36 11.29 11.80
C SER A 152 0.90 11.72 11.90
N THR A 153 0.54 12.55 12.88
CA THR A 153 -0.84 13.03 13.06
C THR A 153 -1.29 14.01 12.00
N LEU A 154 -0.33 14.57 11.24
CA LEU A 154 -0.60 15.46 10.12
C LEU A 154 -1.15 14.73 8.88
N ILE A 155 -0.95 13.41 8.75
CA ILE A 155 -1.46 12.68 7.60
C ILE A 155 -2.95 12.44 7.75
N GLU A 156 -3.73 12.89 6.76
CA GLU A 156 -5.15 12.67 6.65
C GLU A 156 -5.48 11.55 5.65
N GLU A 157 -4.77 11.52 4.50
CA GLU A 157 -4.97 10.52 3.44
C GLU A 157 -3.61 10.07 2.89
N PHE A 158 -3.48 8.78 2.57
CA PHE A 158 -2.27 8.24 1.96
C PHE A 158 -2.61 7.13 0.97
N ASN A 159 -2.40 7.39 -0.32
CA ASN A 159 -2.75 6.48 -1.42
C ASN A 159 -1.56 6.22 -2.33
N VAL A 160 -1.52 5.04 -2.92
CA VAL A 160 -0.53 4.66 -3.95
C VAL A 160 -1.12 3.65 -4.93
N ARG A 161 -0.46 3.51 -6.07
CA ARG A 161 -0.57 2.38 -6.97
C ARG A 161 0.72 1.57 -6.94
N PHE A 162 0.61 0.27 -6.67
CA PHE A 162 1.73 -0.67 -6.79
C PHE A 162 2.02 -0.93 -8.28
N SER A 163 3.26 -0.73 -8.72
CA SER A 163 3.64 -0.82 -10.13
C SER A 163 4.62 -1.95 -10.41
N SER A 164 5.62 -2.15 -9.56
CA SER A 164 6.61 -3.21 -9.69
C SER A 164 7.07 -3.71 -8.32
N PRO A 165 7.59 -4.94 -8.21
CA PRO A 165 8.10 -5.46 -6.96
C PRO A 165 9.39 -4.76 -6.53
N VAL A 166 9.62 -4.75 -5.21
CA VAL A 166 10.90 -4.42 -4.58
C VAL A 166 11.50 -5.72 -4.06
N TYR A 167 12.79 -5.91 -4.21
CA TYR A 167 13.52 -7.01 -3.56
C TYR A 167 14.15 -6.53 -2.25
N PRO A 168 14.16 -7.38 -1.21
CA PRO A 168 14.85 -7.05 0.05
C PRO A 168 16.31 -6.67 -0.19
N GLY A 169 16.77 -5.59 0.44
CA GLY A 169 18.10 -5.00 0.25
C GLY A 169 18.17 -3.89 -0.79
N GLU A 170 17.11 -3.65 -1.56
CA GLU A 170 17.08 -2.56 -2.52
C GLU A 170 16.82 -1.20 -1.84
N LYS A 171 17.41 -0.16 -2.43
CA LYS A 171 17.20 1.23 -2.02
C LYS A 171 15.98 1.81 -2.74
N ILE A 172 15.04 2.34 -1.98
CA ILE A 172 13.84 3.01 -2.48
C ILE A 172 14.10 4.52 -2.54
N SER A 173 13.99 5.09 -3.73
CA SER A 173 13.98 6.53 -3.95
C SER A 173 12.52 7.00 -3.99
N THR A 174 12.20 8.07 -3.27
CA THR A 174 10.87 8.72 -3.25
C THR A 174 11.00 10.13 -3.76
N GLU A 175 10.47 10.40 -4.96
CA GLU A 175 10.30 11.74 -5.52
C GLU A 175 9.01 12.34 -4.96
N ILE A 176 9.02 13.60 -4.57
CA ILE A 176 7.85 14.30 -4.04
C ILE A 176 7.62 15.64 -4.72
N TRP A 177 6.35 16.04 -4.80
CA TRP A 177 5.84 17.32 -5.24
C TRP A 177 4.93 17.89 -4.17
N LYS A 178 5.16 19.14 -3.79
CA LYS A 178 4.44 19.81 -2.72
C LYS A 178 3.52 20.87 -3.33
N ASP A 179 2.23 20.63 -3.26
CA ASP A 179 1.20 21.53 -3.78
C ASP A 179 0.17 21.80 -2.65
N ASP A 180 0.36 22.88 -1.90
CA ASP A 180 -0.41 23.26 -0.70
C ASP A 180 -0.36 22.13 0.36
N ASN A 181 -1.50 21.50 0.67
CA ASN A 181 -1.57 20.38 1.61
C ASN A 181 -1.55 19.00 0.92
N VAL A 182 -1.33 18.94 -0.38
CA VAL A 182 -1.21 17.69 -1.13
C VAL A 182 0.25 17.43 -1.48
N ILE A 183 0.74 16.27 -1.05
CA ILE A 183 2.05 15.75 -1.43
C ILE A 183 1.83 14.64 -2.45
N SER A 184 2.13 14.92 -3.71
CA SER A 184 2.21 13.91 -4.75
C SER A 184 3.54 13.20 -4.67
N PHE A 185 3.58 11.89 -4.90
CA PHE A 185 4.84 11.16 -4.86
C PHE A 185 4.84 9.93 -5.75
N ARG A 186 6.03 9.46 -6.10
CA ARG A 186 6.27 8.15 -6.72
C ARG A 186 7.59 7.58 -6.22
N CYS A 187 7.72 6.26 -6.24
CA CYS A 187 8.91 5.59 -5.74
C CYS A 187 9.57 4.74 -6.81
N TRP A 188 10.90 4.73 -6.78
CA TRP A 188 11.75 4.01 -7.71
C TRP A 188 12.76 3.12 -6.98
N VAL A 189 13.14 2.04 -7.63
CA VAL A 189 14.44 1.38 -7.42
C VAL A 189 15.34 1.82 -8.56
N ARG A 190 16.22 2.78 -8.27
CA ARG A 190 17.07 3.44 -9.29
C ARG A 190 18.03 2.48 -9.95
N ASP A 191 18.59 1.54 -9.20
CA ASP A 191 19.57 0.57 -9.72
C ASP A 191 18.97 -0.33 -10.81
N ARG A 192 17.68 -0.66 -10.73
CA ARG A 192 16.95 -1.37 -11.78
C ARG A 192 16.21 -0.46 -12.75
N ASN A 193 16.21 0.84 -12.52
CA ASN A 193 15.43 1.83 -13.26
C ASN A 193 13.93 1.45 -13.37
N VAL A 194 13.33 1.00 -12.28
CA VAL A 194 11.91 0.63 -12.23
C VAL A 194 11.14 1.46 -11.22
N MET A 195 9.93 1.88 -11.62
CA MET A 195 8.97 2.52 -10.74
C MET A 195 8.23 1.45 -9.94
N VAL A 196 8.30 1.53 -8.62
CA VAL A 196 7.70 0.53 -7.70
C VAL A 196 6.38 0.99 -7.10
N LEU A 197 6.25 2.30 -6.81
CA LEU A 197 4.97 2.95 -6.46
C LEU A 197 4.74 4.13 -7.39
N ASN A 198 3.51 4.31 -7.83
CA ASN A 198 3.08 5.43 -8.68
C ASN A 198 1.76 6.03 -8.18
N ASN A 199 1.37 7.15 -8.75
CA ASN A 199 0.12 7.84 -8.45
C ASN A 199 -0.05 8.13 -6.93
N GLY A 200 1.07 8.30 -6.22
CA GLY A 200 1.09 8.53 -4.80
C GLY A 200 0.47 9.87 -4.45
N LYS A 201 -0.42 9.87 -3.47
CA LYS A 201 -1.08 11.05 -2.92
C LYS A 201 -1.08 10.97 -1.40
N CYS A 202 -0.50 11.96 -0.76
CA CYS A 202 -0.62 12.17 0.66
C CYS A 202 -1.29 13.52 0.91
N VAL A 203 -2.38 13.54 1.66
CA VAL A 203 -3.06 14.77 2.07
C VAL A 203 -2.70 15.05 3.51
N LEU A 204 -2.23 16.26 3.77
CA LEU A 204 -1.91 16.75 5.11
C LEU A 204 -3.09 17.53 5.68
N LYS A 205 -3.28 17.46 6.98
CA LYS A 205 -4.22 18.33 7.70
C LYS A 205 -3.77 19.78 7.56
N LYS A 206 -4.74 20.66 7.38
CA LYS A 206 -4.53 22.14 7.39
C LYS A 206 -4.47 22.66 8.81
#